data_c65392bd2400ec8a55d48492c62bd392
#
_entry.id   c65392bd2400ec8a55d48492c62bd392
#
_cell.length_a   1.000
_cell.length_b   1.000
_cell.length_c   1.000
_cell.angle_alpha   90.00
_cell.angle_beta   90.00
_cell.angle_gamma   90.00
#
_symmetry.space_group_name_H-M   'P 1'
#
loop_
_entity.id
_entity.type
_entity.pdbx_description
1 polymer ?
#
loop_
_entity_poly.entity_id
_entity_poly.type
_entity_poly.pdbx_seq_one_letter_code
_entity_poly.pdbx_strand_id
1 'polypeptide(L)'
;MKKDILSLLPEELEADFAALGEPKYRAGQVFRWLGRGVRDFDGMSDLPKSLREKLKEAYFLYEPKVLSKQVSQIDGTIKYLWELKDGNAVETVVMSYQHGNTVCISSQVGCRQGCAFCASTIGGLVRCLEPSEMLDEVLFSQLDSGKPISNIVLMGIGEPLDNFDNVMRFLELVNHPKGMNIGMRHISLSTCGLIERFDELADRDLQLTLSVSLHAPDDETRSKIMPANRGRGVGPLIEACKKYYRRTGRRISFEYAMIDGVNDTEYHARLLAKHARAVCAHVNLIPLNHVEERQFKPSTPGHMKAFIKILEDAGVNVTVRRKLGGDVDASCGQLRRKMQKGK
;
A
#
# COMPACT_ATOMS: atom_id res chain seq x y z
N MET A 1 -12.54 23.14 -14.26
CA MET A 1 -12.62 21.71 -13.81
C MET A 1 -12.87 21.74 -12.31
N LYS A 2 -13.80 20.93 -11.78
CA LYS A 2 -14.05 20.87 -10.32
C LYS A 2 -12.85 20.25 -9.61
N LYS A 3 -12.52 20.78 -8.41
CA LYS A 3 -11.44 20.22 -7.59
C LYS A 3 -11.91 18.96 -6.84
N ASP A 4 -10.97 18.07 -6.55
CA ASP A 4 -11.20 16.95 -5.63
C ASP A 4 -11.08 17.43 -4.19
N ILE A 5 -12.21 17.57 -3.50
CA ILE A 5 -12.25 18.10 -2.13
C ILE A 5 -11.57 17.16 -1.11
N LEU A 6 -11.58 15.84 -1.37
CA LEU A 6 -11.00 14.84 -0.48
C LEU A 6 -9.47 14.81 -0.53
N SER A 7 -8.87 15.35 -1.59
CA SER A 7 -7.43 15.48 -1.74
C SER A 7 -6.87 16.77 -1.11
N LEU A 8 -7.73 17.62 -0.52
CA LEU A 8 -7.34 18.86 0.14
C LEU A 8 -7.11 18.66 1.64
N LEU A 9 -6.04 19.27 2.15
CA LEU A 9 -5.82 19.40 3.59
C LEU A 9 -6.80 20.40 4.20
N PRO A 10 -7.10 20.32 5.50
CA PRO A 10 -7.99 21.26 6.16
C PRO A 10 -7.61 22.72 5.96
N GLU A 11 -6.33 23.05 5.97
CA GLU A 11 -5.78 24.40 5.79
C GLU A 11 -5.99 24.92 4.35
N GLU A 12 -5.85 24.05 3.36
CA GLU A 12 -6.12 24.37 1.95
C GLU A 12 -7.62 24.60 1.73
N LEU A 13 -8.45 23.76 2.37
CA LEU A 13 -9.89 23.92 2.34
C LEU A 13 -10.34 25.25 3.02
N GLU A 14 -9.71 25.64 4.13
CA GLU A 14 -9.92 26.93 4.78
C GLU A 14 -9.58 28.12 3.85
N ALA A 15 -8.48 28.01 3.08
CA ALA A 15 -8.11 29.03 2.11
C ALA A 15 -9.10 29.11 0.94
N ASP A 16 -9.52 27.96 0.43
CA ASP A 16 -10.53 27.91 -0.64
C ASP A 16 -11.87 28.48 -0.19
N PHE A 17 -12.30 28.21 1.07
CA PHE A 17 -13.55 28.77 1.63
C PHE A 17 -13.47 30.29 1.78
N ALA A 18 -12.33 30.82 2.21
CA ALA A 18 -12.13 32.27 2.25
C ALA A 18 -12.26 32.89 0.84
N ALA A 19 -11.75 32.24 -0.19
CA ALA A 19 -11.91 32.67 -1.59
C ALA A 19 -13.37 32.62 -2.08
N LEU A 20 -14.18 31.69 -1.54
CA LEU A 20 -15.62 31.59 -1.80
C LEU A 20 -16.47 32.58 -1.00
N GLY A 21 -15.85 33.42 -0.15
CA GLY A 21 -16.52 34.35 0.75
C GLY A 21 -17.19 33.67 1.95
N GLU A 22 -16.73 32.47 2.32
CA GLU A 22 -17.30 31.69 3.42
C GLU A 22 -16.36 31.70 4.66
N PRO A 23 -16.92 31.67 5.87
CA PRO A 23 -16.12 31.63 7.10
C PRO A 23 -15.25 30.36 7.18
N LYS A 24 -14.00 30.48 7.63
CA LYS A 24 -13.02 29.38 7.72
C LYS A 24 -13.53 28.16 8.52
N TYR A 25 -14.32 28.38 9.61
CA TYR A 25 -14.84 27.28 10.41
C TYR A 25 -15.75 26.32 9.63
N ARG A 26 -16.35 26.79 8.53
CA ARG A 26 -17.18 25.96 7.63
C ARG A 26 -16.36 24.87 6.95
N ALA A 27 -15.09 25.13 6.62
CA ALA A 27 -14.18 24.12 6.12
C ALA A 27 -14.03 22.94 7.09
N GLY A 28 -13.91 23.24 8.40
CA GLY A 28 -13.85 22.21 9.43
C GLY A 28 -15.15 21.40 9.58
N GLN A 29 -16.33 22.02 9.31
CA GLN A 29 -17.60 21.27 9.26
C GLN A 29 -17.59 20.28 8.09
N VAL A 30 -17.27 20.76 6.88
CA VAL A 30 -17.20 19.92 5.69
C VAL A 30 -16.20 18.79 5.90
N PHE A 31 -14.99 19.08 6.38
CA PHE A 31 -13.97 18.07 6.63
C PHE A 31 -14.45 16.94 7.56
N ARG A 32 -15.21 17.29 8.62
CA ARG A 32 -15.82 16.28 9.51
C ARG A 32 -16.84 15.41 8.80
N TRP A 33 -17.66 15.97 7.90
CA TRP A 33 -18.61 15.20 7.10
C TRP A 33 -17.92 14.22 6.17
N LEU A 34 -16.86 14.69 5.48
CA LEU A 34 -16.05 13.87 4.60
C LEU A 34 -15.40 12.71 5.37
N GLY A 35 -14.86 12.97 6.55
CA GLY A 35 -14.27 11.96 7.46
C GLY A 35 -15.27 10.94 8.01
N ARG A 36 -16.58 11.22 7.95
CA ARG A 36 -17.67 10.29 8.29
C ARG A 36 -18.15 9.46 7.10
N GLY A 37 -17.55 9.64 5.93
CA GLY A 37 -17.93 8.92 4.71
C GLY A 37 -19.06 9.56 3.91
N VAL A 38 -19.51 10.78 4.26
CA VAL A 38 -20.53 11.48 3.48
C VAL A 38 -19.92 11.91 2.14
N ARG A 39 -20.54 11.50 1.05
CA ARG A 39 -20.09 11.77 -0.34
C ARG A 39 -21.15 12.54 -1.15
N ASP A 40 -22.09 13.19 -0.46
CA ASP A 40 -23.06 14.10 -1.02
C ASP A 40 -23.13 15.38 -0.18
N PHE A 41 -23.00 16.55 -0.84
CA PHE A 41 -23.09 17.83 -0.15
C PHE A 41 -24.48 18.09 0.47
N ASP A 42 -25.54 17.52 -0.12
CA ASP A 42 -26.89 17.67 0.43
C ASP A 42 -27.07 16.93 1.75
N GLY A 43 -26.31 15.87 1.97
CA GLY A 43 -26.28 15.15 3.24
C GLY A 43 -25.63 15.93 4.41
N MET A 44 -24.90 17.02 4.12
CA MET A 44 -24.23 17.85 5.14
C MET A 44 -25.21 18.82 5.79
N SER A 45 -26.07 18.31 6.68
CA SER A 45 -27.28 18.99 7.19
C SER A 45 -27.02 20.26 7.99
N ASP A 46 -25.83 20.43 8.61
CA ASP A 46 -25.45 21.62 9.37
C ASP A 46 -24.89 22.77 8.50
N LEU A 47 -24.82 22.57 7.17
CA LEU A 47 -24.38 23.58 6.22
C LEU A 47 -25.58 24.31 5.60
N PRO A 48 -25.51 25.66 5.42
CA PRO A 48 -26.51 26.40 4.67
C PRO A 48 -26.69 25.88 3.23
N LYS A 49 -27.92 25.90 2.70
CA LYS A 49 -28.20 25.46 1.33
C LYS A 49 -27.35 26.22 0.30
N SER A 50 -27.18 27.54 0.47
CA SER A 50 -26.34 28.36 -0.41
C SER A 50 -24.89 27.90 -0.45
N LEU A 51 -24.31 27.48 0.69
CA LEU A 51 -22.96 26.94 0.74
C LEU A 51 -22.88 25.58 0.04
N ARG A 52 -23.86 24.69 0.26
CA ARG A 52 -23.89 23.38 -0.42
C ARG A 52 -23.92 23.52 -1.94
N GLU A 53 -24.68 24.49 -2.48
CA GLU A 53 -24.67 24.78 -3.93
C GLU A 53 -23.29 25.28 -4.41
N LYS A 54 -22.65 26.22 -3.70
CA LYS A 54 -21.30 26.68 -4.01
C LYS A 54 -20.29 25.51 -4.03
N LEU A 55 -20.40 24.58 -3.06
CA LEU A 55 -19.53 23.40 -2.98
C LEU A 55 -19.74 22.46 -4.17
N LYS A 56 -20.99 22.23 -4.61
CA LYS A 56 -21.29 21.44 -5.80
C LYS A 56 -20.72 22.05 -7.09
N GLU A 57 -20.63 23.37 -7.16
CA GLU A 57 -20.03 24.07 -8.32
C GLU A 57 -18.51 23.94 -8.32
N ALA A 58 -17.87 24.12 -7.16
CA ALA A 58 -16.41 24.18 -7.00
C ALA A 58 -15.74 22.81 -6.95
N TYR A 59 -16.42 21.81 -6.36
CA TYR A 59 -15.84 20.52 -6.03
C TYR A 59 -16.65 19.35 -6.60
N PHE A 60 -15.99 18.20 -6.71
CA PHE A 60 -16.66 16.92 -6.90
C PHE A 60 -16.45 16.01 -5.68
N LEU A 61 -17.38 15.10 -5.50
CA LEU A 61 -17.31 13.98 -4.57
C LEU A 61 -17.63 12.70 -5.34
N TYR A 62 -17.01 11.62 -4.94
CA TYR A 62 -17.28 10.28 -5.45
C TYR A 62 -17.35 9.31 -4.27
N GLU A 63 -18.31 8.40 -4.32
CA GLU A 63 -18.43 7.30 -3.36
C GLU A 63 -17.98 6.01 -4.03
N PRO A 64 -16.90 5.34 -3.54
CA PRO A 64 -16.48 4.08 -4.11
C PRO A 64 -17.54 3.00 -3.87
N LYS A 65 -17.78 2.17 -4.89
CA LYS A 65 -18.77 1.10 -4.80
C LYS A 65 -18.10 -0.24 -4.56
N VAL A 66 -18.70 -1.06 -3.72
CA VAL A 66 -18.25 -2.44 -3.50
C VAL A 66 -18.71 -3.31 -4.68
N LEU A 67 -17.78 -3.71 -5.55
CA LEU A 67 -18.06 -4.68 -6.62
C LEU A 67 -18.04 -6.11 -6.11
N SER A 68 -17.19 -6.40 -5.12
CA SER A 68 -17.09 -7.70 -4.47
C SER A 68 -16.56 -7.55 -3.05
N LYS A 69 -17.11 -8.35 -2.14
CA LYS A 69 -16.65 -8.48 -0.76
C LYS A 69 -16.56 -9.95 -0.42
N GLN A 70 -15.40 -10.40 -0.02
CA GLN A 70 -15.13 -11.76 0.44
C GLN A 70 -14.69 -11.70 1.90
N VAL A 71 -15.28 -12.55 2.73
CA VAL A 71 -14.95 -12.64 4.17
C VAL A 71 -14.46 -14.06 4.47
N SER A 72 -13.23 -14.16 4.93
CA SER A 72 -12.65 -15.44 5.34
C SER A 72 -13.40 -16.05 6.52
N GLN A 73 -13.79 -17.30 6.39
CA GLN A 73 -14.38 -18.07 7.48
C GLN A 73 -13.32 -18.61 8.45
N ILE A 74 -12.05 -18.59 8.04
CA ILE A 74 -10.93 -19.11 8.83
C ILE A 74 -10.45 -18.08 9.85
N ASP A 75 -10.31 -16.81 9.45
CA ASP A 75 -9.61 -15.79 10.23
C ASP A 75 -10.28 -14.39 10.20
N GLY A 76 -11.42 -14.28 9.53
CA GLY A 76 -12.17 -13.02 9.43
C GLY A 76 -11.50 -11.93 8.59
N THR A 77 -10.50 -12.28 7.79
CA THR A 77 -9.91 -11.38 6.77
C THR A 77 -10.98 -10.98 5.76
N ILE A 78 -11.06 -9.70 5.44
CA ILE A 78 -12.03 -9.20 4.48
C ILE A 78 -11.27 -8.66 3.26
N LYS A 79 -11.66 -9.12 2.08
CA LYS A 79 -11.17 -8.57 0.83
C LYS A 79 -12.28 -7.85 0.09
N TYR A 80 -11.97 -6.62 -0.31
CA TYR A 80 -12.83 -5.78 -1.13
C TYR A 80 -12.28 -5.63 -2.54
N LEU A 81 -13.18 -5.49 -3.49
CA LEU A 81 -12.94 -4.94 -4.82
C LEU A 81 -13.81 -3.68 -4.94
N TRP A 82 -13.17 -2.52 -5.00
CA TRP A 82 -13.80 -1.22 -5.11
C TRP A 82 -13.86 -0.76 -6.55
N GLU A 83 -15.01 -0.27 -7.01
CA GLU A 83 -15.12 0.48 -8.26
C GLU A 83 -14.70 1.93 -8.01
N LEU A 84 -13.87 2.46 -8.91
CA LEU A 84 -13.46 3.87 -8.93
C LEU A 84 -14.33 4.66 -9.89
N LYS A 85 -14.27 6.01 -9.80
CA LYS A 85 -15.09 6.94 -10.60
C LYS A 85 -15.02 6.74 -12.11
N ASP A 86 -13.94 6.16 -12.60
CA ASP A 86 -13.70 5.89 -14.03
C ASP A 86 -14.04 4.45 -14.44
N GLY A 87 -14.68 3.68 -13.56
CA GLY A 87 -15.04 2.28 -13.79
C GLY A 87 -13.89 1.29 -13.64
N ASN A 88 -12.69 1.75 -13.32
CA ASN A 88 -11.59 0.88 -12.90
C ASN A 88 -11.86 0.30 -11.52
N ALA A 89 -11.10 -0.74 -11.15
CA ALA A 89 -11.25 -1.36 -9.84
C ALA A 89 -9.90 -1.58 -9.15
N VAL A 90 -9.90 -1.47 -7.81
CA VAL A 90 -8.76 -1.73 -6.95
C VAL A 90 -9.14 -2.66 -5.80
N GLU A 91 -8.14 -3.29 -5.21
CA GLU A 91 -8.32 -4.27 -4.14
C GLU A 91 -7.82 -3.74 -2.81
N THR A 92 -8.58 -3.98 -1.76
CA THR A 92 -8.22 -3.67 -0.38
C THR A 92 -8.43 -4.89 0.51
N VAL A 93 -7.53 -5.14 1.46
CA VAL A 93 -7.65 -6.26 2.39
C VAL A 93 -7.59 -5.75 3.83
N VAL A 94 -8.62 -6.08 4.62
CA VAL A 94 -8.66 -5.81 6.06
C VAL A 94 -8.29 -7.08 6.81
N MET A 95 -7.24 -7.00 7.62
CA MET A 95 -6.68 -8.10 8.39
C MET A 95 -6.73 -7.76 9.88
N SER A 96 -7.17 -8.70 10.71
CA SER A 96 -7.19 -8.51 12.16
C SER A 96 -6.00 -9.18 12.81
N TYR A 97 -5.26 -8.42 13.62
CA TYR A 97 -4.13 -8.90 14.42
C TYR A 97 -4.37 -8.57 15.90
N GLN A 98 -3.59 -9.18 16.79
CA GLN A 98 -3.66 -8.88 18.23
C GLN A 98 -3.35 -7.42 18.56
N HIS A 99 -2.52 -6.77 17.73
CA HIS A 99 -2.10 -5.36 17.90
C HIS A 99 -2.95 -4.36 17.10
N GLY A 100 -4.11 -4.78 16.61
CA GLY A 100 -5.06 -3.94 15.88
C GLY A 100 -5.36 -4.40 14.46
N ASN A 101 -6.28 -3.70 13.79
CA ASN A 101 -6.64 -4.03 12.42
C ASN A 101 -5.74 -3.30 11.43
N THR A 102 -5.25 -4.04 10.46
CA THR A 102 -4.40 -3.54 9.38
C THR A 102 -5.16 -3.55 8.08
N VAL A 103 -5.12 -2.46 7.34
CA VAL A 103 -5.62 -2.39 5.98
C VAL A 103 -4.47 -2.39 4.97
N CYS A 104 -4.55 -3.26 3.97
CA CYS A 104 -3.66 -3.27 2.81
C CYS A 104 -4.36 -2.57 1.66
N ILE A 105 -3.78 -1.47 1.18
CA ILE A 105 -4.34 -0.62 0.14
C ILE A 105 -3.50 -0.64 -1.13
N SER A 106 -4.13 -0.29 -2.25
CA SER A 106 -3.51 -0.10 -3.56
C SER A 106 -3.00 1.33 -3.72
N SER A 107 -2.04 1.55 -4.62
CA SER A 107 -1.54 2.88 -4.99
C SER A 107 -1.73 3.19 -6.48
N GLN A 108 -2.08 2.19 -7.28
CA GLN A 108 -2.25 2.31 -8.73
C GLN A 108 -3.34 1.36 -9.22
N VAL A 109 -3.88 1.64 -10.39
CA VAL A 109 -4.69 0.70 -11.17
C VAL A 109 -3.76 -0.09 -12.08
N GLY A 110 -3.39 -1.31 -11.69
CA GLY A 110 -2.33 -2.09 -12.34
C GLY A 110 -0.91 -1.68 -11.89
N CYS A 111 0.12 -2.24 -12.52
CA CYS A 111 1.50 -1.94 -12.16
C CYS A 111 2.42 -2.18 -13.35
N ARG A 112 3.34 -1.24 -13.63
CA ARG A 112 4.29 -1.35 -14.75
C ARG A 112 5.58 -2.09 -14.40
N GLN A 113 5.81 -2.45 -13.13
CA GLN A 113 7.10 -3.01 -12.70
C GLN A 113 7.39 -4.41 -13.23
N GLY A 114 6.37 -5.15 -13.66
CA GLY A 114 6.53 -6.39 -14.42
C GLY A 114 7.03 -7.59 -13.61
N CYS A 115 6.92 -7.58 -12.27
CA CYS A 115 7.35 -8.72 -11.43
C CYS A 115 6.71 -10.02 -11.90
N ALA A 116 7.55 -11.02 -12.22
CA ALA A 116 7.12 -12.23 -12.92
C ALA A 116 6.18 -13.13 -12.09
N PHE A 117 6.17 -13.00 -10.78
CA PHE A 117 5.33 -13.76 -9.85
C PHE A 117 4.06 -13.02 -9.43
N CYS A 118 3.87 -11.74 -9.83
CA CYS A 118 2.81 -10.89 -9.33
C CYS A 118 1.62 -10.80 -10.30
N ALA A 119 0.41 -10.99 -9.79
CA ALA A 119 -0.82 -10.85 -10.57
C ALA A 119 -1.12 -9.39 -10.95
N SER A 120 -0.72 -8.42 -10.12
CA SER A 120 -0.99 -7.00 -10.34
C SER A 120 -0.28 -6.41 -11.57
N THR A 121 0.76 -7.09 -12.07
CA THR A 121 1.51 -6.65 -13.25
C THR A 121 0.94 -7.16 -14.59
N ILE A 122 -0.03 -8.09 -14.50
CA ILE A 122 -0.70 -8.62 -15.70
C ILE A 122 -1.65 -7.55 -16.23
N GLY A 123 -1.37 -7.03 -17.42
CA GLY A 123 -2.13 -5.92 -18.03
C GLY A 123 -1.50 -4.55 -17.83
N GLY A 124 -0.34 -4.47 -17.16
CA GLY A 124 0.43 -3.24 -17.00
C GLY A 124 -0.22 -2.21 -16.09
N LEU A 125 0.24 -0.97 -16.21
CA LEU A 125 -0.29 0.20 -15.49
C LEU A 125 -1.38 0.87 -16.33
N VAL A 126 -2.53 1.13 -15.72
CA VAL A 126 -3.59 1.97 -16.30
C VAL A 126 -3.38 3.42 -15.89
N ARG A 127 -3.35 3.68 -14.55
CA ARG A 127 -3.08 5.00 -13.98
C ARG A 127 -2.67 4.92 -12.50
N CYS A 128 -2.13 6.00 -12.00
CA CYS A 128 -1.96 6.23 -10.57
C CYS A 128 -3.31 6.49 -9.89
N LEU A 129 -3.42 6.14 -8.59
CA LEU A 129 -4.55 6.54 -7.76
C LEU A 129 -4.36 7.97 -7.28
N GLU A 130 -5.47 8.69 -7.17
CA GLU A 130 -5.51 9.99 -6.50
C GLU A 130 -5.41 9.81 -4.98
N PRO A 131 -4.98 10.85 -4.23
CA PRO A 131 -4.90 10.77 -2.76
C PRO A 131 -6.24 10.42 -2.11
N SER A 132 -7.34 10.96 -2.63
CA SER A 132 -8.70 10.66 -2.18
C SER A 132 -9.09 9.21 -2.35
N GLU A 133 -8.69 8.57 -3.47
CA GLU A 133 -9.01 7.18 -3.75
C GLU A 133 -8.32 6.24 -2.75
N MET A 134 -7.04 6.53 -2.41
CA MET A 134 -6.30 5.80 -1.36
C MET A 134 -6.89 6.04 0.03
N LEU A 135 -7.34 7.27 0.34
CA LEU A 135 -8.01 7.59 1.59
C LEU A 135 -9.34 6.85 1.72
N ASP A 136 -10.10 6.78 0.65
CA ASP A 136 -11.38 6.07 0.59
C ASP A 136 -11.22 4.55 0.74
N GLU A 137 -10.15 3.94 0.23
CA GLU A 137 -9.85 2.54 0.51
C GLU A 137 -9.76 2.27 2.02
N VAL A 138 -9.14 3.16 2.79
CA VAL A 138 -9.03 3.04 4.26
C VAL A 138 -10.37 3.30 4.93
N LEU A 139 -10.99 4.45 4.61
CA LEU A 139 -12.21 4.92 5.29
C LEU A 139 -13.39 3.99 5.06
N PHE A 140 -13.68 3.64 3.80
CA PHE A 140 -14.83 2.79 3.48
C PHE A 140 -14.64 1.34 3.93
N SER A 141 -13.39 0.84 3.93
CA SER A 141 -13.10 -0.46 4.54
C SER A 141 -13.36 -0.45 6.05
N GLN A 142 -13.05 0.65 6.75
CA GLN A 142 -13.36 0.81 8.17
C GLN A 142 -14.88 0.87 8.41
N LEU A 143 -15.59 1.69 7.63
CA LEU A 143 -17.04 1.88 7.78
C LEU A 143 -17.82 0.60 7.49
N ASP A 144 -17.50 -0.09 6.38
CA ASP A 144 -18.21 -1.31 5.97
C ASP A 144 -17.88 -2.52 6.86
N SER A 145 -16.62 -2.65 7.33
CA SER A 145 -16.23 -3.75 8.21
C SER A 145 -16.65 -3.52 9.67
N GLY A 146 -16.92 -2.28 10.08
CA GLY A 146 -17.12 -1.90 11.49
C GLY A 146 -15.85 -2.04 12.34
N LYS A 147 -14.68 -2.28 11.73
CA LYS A 147 -13.41 -2.50 12.43
C LYS A 147 -12.56 -1.22 12.37
N PRO A 148 -12.21 -0.61 13.53
CA PRO A 148 -11.31 0.54 13.52
C PRO A 148 -9.95 0.17 12.94
N ILE A 149 -9.50 0.89 11.94
CA ILE A 149 -8.21 0.67 11.28
C ILE A 149 -7.12 1.41 12.07
N SER A 150 -6.11 0.67 12.53
CA SER A 150 -4.97 1.21 13.27
C SER A 150 -3.66 1.18 12.49
N ASN A 151 -3.56 0.33 11.47
CA ASN A 151 -2.33 0.19 10.68
C ASN A 151 -2.65 0.16 9.18
N ILE A 152 -1.75 0.72 8.37
CA ILE A 152 -1.87 0.76 6.91
C ILE A 152 -0.62 0.15 6.28
N VAL A 153 -0.79 -0.71 5.29
CA VAL A 153 0.31 -1.19 4.45
C VAL A 153 0.00 -0.88 2.98
N LEU A 154 0.88 -0.12 2.34
CA LEU A 154 0.82 0.15 0.89
C LEU A 154 1.52 -1.02 0.17
N MET A 155 0.85 -2.18 0.17
CA MET A 155 1.35 -3.44 -0.39
C MET A 155 0.31 -4.09 -1.33
N GLY A 156 -0.71 -3.33 -1.73
CA GLY A 156 -1.72 -3.75 -2.69
C GLY A 156 -1.25 -3.63 -4.13
N ILE A 157 -2.15 -3.23 -5.02
CA ILE A 157 -1.86 -3.06 -6.45
C ILE A 157 -1.07 -1.77 -6.67
N GLY A 158 0.08 -1.87 -7.36
CA GLY A 158 0.89 -0.70 -7.74
C GLY A 158 2.27 -0.67 -7.09
N GLU A 159 3.03 0.37 -7.48
CA GLU A 159 4.30 0.75 -6.88
C GLU A 159 4.14 2.17 -6.28
N PRO A 160 4.15 2.29 -4.95
CA PRO A 160 3.90 3.59 -4.30
C PRO A 160 4.88 4.68 -4.70
N LEU A 161 6.16 4.37 -4.89
CA LEU A 161 7.15 5.37 -5.30
C LEU A 161 7.04 5.79 -6.78
N ASP A 162 6.29 5.05 -7.59
CA ASP A 162 5.92 5.42 -8.95
C ASP A 162 4.71 6.39 -8.98
N ASN A 163 3.96 6.46 -7.87
CA ASN A 163 2.89 7.40 -7.61
C ASN A 163 3.25 8.35 -6.45
N PHE A 164 4.49 8.83 -6.43
CA PHE A 164 5.12 9.47 -5.26
C PHE A 164 4.30 10.63 -4.69
N ASP A 165 3.97 11.62 -5.50
CA ASP A 165 3.32 12.85 -5.03
C ASP A 165 1.93 12.58 -4.41
N ASN A 166 1.13 11.75 -5.07
CA ASN A 166 -0.19 11.37 -4.56
C ASN A 166 -0.09 10.52 -3.28
N VAL A 167 0.90 9.63 -3.19
CA VAL A 167 1.15 8.84 -1.98
C VAL A 167 1.58 9.75 -0.83
N MET A 168 2.47 10.73 -1.07
CA MET A 168 2.86 11.70 -0.02
C MET A 168 1.65 12.50 0.45
N ARG A 169 0.81 12.99 -0.45
CA ARG A 169 -0.43 13.69 -0.11
C ARG A 169 -1.40 12.80 0.69
N PHE A 170 -1.58 11.55 0.29
CA PHE A 170 -2.36 10.58 1.05
C PHE A 170 -1.84 10.41 2.48
N LEU A 171 -0.52 10.30 2.66
CA LEU A 171 0.11 10.16 3.99
C LEU A 171 -0.16 11.40 4.85
N GLU A 172 -0.10 12.62 4.28
CA GLU A 172 -0.45 13.86 4.99
C GLU A 172 -1.92 13.82 5.44
N LEU A 173 -2.84 13.46 4.55
CA LEU A 173 -4.29 13.42 4.83
C LEU A 173 -4.65 12.39 5.90
N VAL A 174 -4.15 11.16 5.79
CA VAL A 174 -4.50 10.07 6.72
C VAL A 174 -3.89 10.26 8.12
N ASN A 175 -2.74 10.93 8.20
CA ASN A 175 -2.08 11.27 9.46
C ASN A 175 -2.61 12.55 10.11
N HIS A 176 -3.36 13.38 9.37
CA HIS A 176 -3.79 14.69 9.86
C HIS A 176 -4.63 14.58 11.15
N PRO A 177 -4.36 15.38 12.21
CA PRO A 177 -5.07 15.29 13.50
C PRO A 177 -6.58 15.49 13.42
N LYS A 178 -7.07 16.31 12.46
CA LYS A 178 -8.51 16.51 12.19
C LYS A 178 -9.11 15.41 11.31
N GLY A 179 -8.29 14.52 10.73
CA GLY A 179 -8.70 13.41 9.86
C GLY A 179 -8.76 12.08 10.60
N MET A 180 -8.26 11.01 9.95
CA MET A 180 -8.21 9.67 10.55
C MET A 180 -7.16 9.55 11.67
N ASN A 181 -6.17 10.45 11.69
CA ASN A 181 -5.12 10.54 12.71
C ASN A 181 -4.33 9.23 12.90
N ILE A 182 -4.07 8.52 11.81
CA ILE A 182 -3.25 7.30 11.83
C ILE A 182 -1.78 7.72 11.83
N GLY A 183 -1.06 7.44 12.93
CA GLY A 183 0.33 7.84 13.10
C GLY A 183 1.26 7.17 12.08
N MET A 184 2.28 7.88 11.60
CA MET A 184 3.24 7.38 10.58
C MET A 184 3.93 6.07 10.98
N ARG A 185 4.14 5.81 12.28
CA ARG A 185 4.72 4.54 12.77
C ARG A 185 3.82 3.33 12.55
N HIS A 186 2.56 3.55 12.27
CA HIS A 186 1.56 2.54 11.95
C HIS A 186 1.41 2.32 10.44
N ILE A 187 2.25 2.99 9.63
CA ILE A 187 2.19 2.91 8.17
C ILE A 187 3.47 2.25 7.65
N SER A 188 3.29 1.26 6.76
CA SER A 188 4.38 0.62 6.02
C SER A 188 4.21 0.92 4.53
N LEU A 189 5.21 1.56 3.94
CA LEU A 189 5.29 1.82 2.51
C LEU A 189 6.20 0.78 1.88
N SER A 190 5.67 0.00 0.94
CA SER A 190 6.46 -0.98 0.20
C SER A 190 6.91 -0.44 -1.15
N THR A 191 8.11 -0.82 -1.57
CA THR A 191 8.65 -0.47 -2.89
C THR A 191 9.46 -1.61 -3.48
N CYS A 192 9.40 -1.76 -4.80
CA CYS A 192 10.28 -2.66 -5.53
C CYS A 192 11.73 -2.14 -5.65
N GLY A 193 12.02 -0.95 -5.10
CA GLY A 193 13.35 -0.36 -5.09
C GLY A 193 13.58 0.67 -6.19
N LEU A 194 12.67 1.62 -6.35
CA LEU A 194 12.88 2.82 -7.17
C LEU A 194 13.82 3.77 -6.41
N ILE A 195 15.12 3.46 -6.43
CA ILE A 195 16.17 4.10 -5.61
C ILE A 195 16.30 5.60 -5.87
N GLU A 196 15.93 6.07 -7.04
CA GLU A 196 15.89 7.48 -7.44
C GLU A 196 14.95 8.33 -6.58
N ARG A 197 13.99 7.71 -5.89
CA ARG A 197 13.04 8.36 -4.98
C ARG A 197 13.43 8.27 -3.49
N PHE A 198 14.48 7.52 -3.13
CA PHE A 198 14.82 7.29 -1.72
C PHE A 198 15.31 8.55 -1.02
N ASP A 199 16.06 9.41 -1.71
CA ASP A 199 16.52 10.68 -1.14
C ASP A 199 15.36 11.63 -0.88
N GLU A 200 14.45 11.77 -1.84
CA GLU A 200 13.25 12.59 -1.73
C GLU A 200 12.31 12.06 -0.61
N LEU A 201 12.16 10.73 -0.49
CA LEU A 201 11.41 10.12 0.61
C LEU A 201 12.05 10.39 1.98
N ALA A 202 13.39 10.33 2.05
CA ALA A 202 14.13 10.63 3.28
C ALA A 202 14.01 12.11 3.68
N ASP A 203 13.92 13.04 2.70
CA ASP A 203 13.72 14.47 2.95
C ASP A 203 12.38 14.81 3.58
N ARG A 204 11.38 13.93 3.43
CA ARG A 204 10.06 14.10 4.05
C ARG A 204 10.06 13.83 5.56
N ASP A 205 11.14 13.30 6.12
CA ASP A 205 11.29 12.97 7.55
C ASP A 205 10.11 12.17 8.15
N LEU A 206 9.56 11.26 7.38
CA LEU A 206 8.42 10.43 7.78
C LEU A 206 8.88 9.30 8.70
N GLN A 207 8.14 9.08 9.79
CA GLN A 207 8.42 8.03 10.76
C GLN A 207 7.81 6.65 10.37
N LEU A 208 7.51 6.46 9.08
CA LEU A 208 6.95 5.20 8.56
C LEU A 208 8.01 4.07 8.49
N THR A 209 7.55 2.85 8.24
CA THR A 209 8.41 1.71 7.92
C THR A 209 8.57 1.62 6.40
N LEU A 210 9.82 1.68 5.91
CA LEU A 210 10.11 1.40 4.51
C LEU A 210 10.30 -0.10 4.33
N SER A 211 9.41 -0.73 3.57
CA SER A 211 9.50 -2.14 3.17
C SER A 211 10.04 -2.24 1.74
N VAL A 212 11.19 -2.88 1.58
CA VAL A 212 11.82 -3.07 0.27
C VAL A 212 11.57 -4.47 -0.21
N SER A 213 10.83 -4.61 -1.30
CA SER A 213 10.59 -5.85 -2.03
C SER A 213 11.89 -6.30 -2.72
N LEU A 214 12.76 -6.98 -1.95
CA LEU A 214 14.05 -7.46 -2.44
C LEU A 214 13.88 -8.72 -3.29
N HIS A 215 13.22 -9.73 -2.77
CA HIS A 215 12.82 -11.02 -3.35
C HIS A 215 13.97 -11.87 -3.95
N ALA A 216 15.14 -11.31 -4.22
CA ALA A 216 16.37 -12.03 -4.50
C ALA A 216 17.59 -11.18 -4.12
N PRO A 217 18.65 -11.78 -3.57
CA PRO A 217 19.78 -11.04 -3.01
C PRO A 217 20.89 -10.79 -4.02
N ASP A 218 20.79 -11.31 -5.26
CA ASP A 218 21.73 -11.14 -6.36
C ASP A 218 21.05 -10.64 -7.63
N ASP A 219 21.83 -10.04 -8.50
CA ASP A 219 21.31 -9.38 -9.71
C ASP A 219 20.78 -10.37 -10.75
N GLU A 220 21.37 -11.55 -10.86
CA GLU A 220 20.96 -12.56 -11.84
C GLU A 220 19.55 -13.05 -11.52
N THR A 221 19.34 -13.52 -10.29
CA THR A 221 18.04 -14.03 -9.83
C THR A 221 17.02 -12.91 -9.78
N ARG A 222 17.39 -11.73 -9.24
CA ARG A 222 16.47 -10.62 -9.11
C ARG A 222 15.98 -10.10 -10.46
N SER A 223 16.87 -9.98 -11.45
CA SER A 223 16.50 -9.50 -12.79
C SER A 223 15.60 -10.48 -13.56
N LYS A 224 15.64 -11.76 -13.22
CA LYS A 224 14.72 -12.78 -13.79
C LYS A 224 13.29 -12.63 -13.25
N ILE A 225 13.13 -12.35 -11.97
CA ILE A 225 11.81 -12.29 -11.32
C ILE A 225 11.28 -10.87 -11.15
N MET A 226 12.15 -9.85 -11.14
CA MET A 226 11.82 -8.44 -10.98
C MET A 226 12.54 -7.58 -12.02
N PRO A 227 11.89 -7.27 -13.14
CA PRO A 227 12.49 -6.42 -14.19
C PRO A 227 12.91 -5.04 -13.70
N ALA A 228 12.30 -4.52 -12.62
CA ALA A 228 12.71 -3.28 -11.96
C ALA A 228 14.19 -3.25 -11.52
N ASN A 229 14.85 -4.43 -11.38
CA ASN A 229 16.27 -4.53 -11.07
C ASN A 229 17.16 -4.12 -12.26
N ARG A 230 16.66 -4.25 -13.49
CA ARG A 230 17.45 -3.96 -14.69
C ARG A 230 17.82 -2.49 -14.73
N GLY A 231 19.11 -2.22 -14.85
CA GLY A 231 19.65 -0.84 -14.84
C GLY A 231 19.84 -0.23 -13.45
N ARG A 232 19.35 -0.88 -12.37
CA ARG A 232 19.57 -0.43 -10.98
C ARG A 232 20.55 -1.31 -10.22
N GLY A 233 20.25 -2.60 -10.12
CA GLY A 233 21.06 -3.60 -9.42
C GLY A 233 20.81 -3.66 -7.91
N VAL A 234 21.17 -4.81 -7.32
CA VAL A 234 21.05 -5.07 -5.88
C VAL A 234 22.07 -4.23 -5.09
N GLY A 235 23.30 -4.11 -5.58
CA GLY A 235 24.34 -3.32 -4.91
C GLY A 235 23.90 -1.87 -4.67
N PRO A 236 23.54 -1.09 -5.69
CA PRO A 236 22.99 0.25 -5.55
C PRO A 236 21.75 0.32 -4.66
N LEU A 237 20.85 -0.67 -4.73
CA LEU A 237 19.67 -0.73 -3.85
C LEU A 237 20.07 -0.83 -2.37
N ILE A 238 21.03 -1.70 -2.02
CA ILE A 238 21.52 -1.83 -0.65
C ILE A 238 22.19 -0.55 -0.17
N GLU A 239 22.98 0.13 -1.03
CA GLU A 239 23.58 1.43 -0.67
C GLU A 239 22.52 2.53 -0.46
N ALA A 240 21.48 2.57 -1.29
CA ALA A 240 20.34 3.48 -1.09
C ALA A 240 19.63 3.19 0.24
N CYS A 241 19.43 1.92 0.59
CA CYS A 241 18.87 1.52 1.89
C CYS A 241 19.76 1.97 3.07
N LYS A 242 21.09 1.82 2.97
CA LYS A 242 22.02 2.30 3.99
C LYS A 242 21.92 3.82 4.18
N LYS A 243 21.88 4.56 3.07
CA LYS A 243 21.74 6.03 3.08
C LYS A 243 20.43 6.45 3.74
N TYR A 244 19.32 5.81 3.36
CA TYR A 244 18.00 6.05 3.95
C TYR A 244 18.00 5.80 5.46
N TYR A 245 18.51 4.62 5.90
CA TYR A 245 18.60 4.28 7.32
C TYR A 245 19.44 5.29 8.11
N ARG A 246 20.62 5.70 7.58
CA ARG A 246 21.49 6.69 8.26
C ARG A 246 20.81 8.04 8.40
N ARG A 247 20.01 8.45 7.42
CA ARG A 247 19.30 9.77 7.45
C ARG A 247 18.12 9.78 8.39
N THR A 248 17.33 8.72 8.35
CA THR A 248 16.02 8.70 9.03
C THR A 248 16.06 7.99 10.39
N GLY A 249 17.07 7.17 10.66
CA GLY A 249 17.11 6.26 11.81
C GLY A 249 16.03 5.18 11.77
N ARG A 250 15.27 5.06 10.69
CA ARG A 250 14.14 4.14 10.57
C ARG A 250 14.56 2.79 10.02
N ARG A 251 14.18 1.73 10.74
CA ARG A 251 14.45 0.35 10.31
C ARG A 251 13.78 0.05 8.97
N ILE A 252 14.52 -0.61 8.08
CA ILE A 252 14.02 -1.14 6.81
C ILE A 252 13.55 -2.57 7.01
N SER A 253 12.47 -2.97 6.32
CA SER A 253 12.06 -4.36 6.17
C SER A 253 12.39 -4.85 4.77
N PHE A 254 13.03 -6.00 4.64
CA PHE A 254 13.17 -6.69 3.36
C PHE A 254 12.05 -7.71 3.20
N GLU A 255 11.18 -7.48 2.24
CA GLU A 255 10.16 -8.42 1.84
C GLU A 255 10.76 -9.45 0.88
N TYR A 256 10.58 -10.74 1.17
CA TYR A 256 11.20 -11.82 0.42
C TYR A 256 10.21 -12.95 0.15
N ALA A 257 9.64 -12.97 -1.07
CA ALA A 257 8.77 -14.07 -1.53
C ALA A 257 9.63 -15.31 -1.79
N MET A 258 9.33 -16.40 -1.09
CA MET A 258 10.06 -17.67 -1.21
C MET A 258 9.53 -18.48 -2.39
N ILE A 259 10.36 -18.62 -3.41
CA ILE A 259 10.03 -19.27 -4.71
C ILE A 259 10.89 -20.53 -4.88
N ASP A 260 10.22 -21.67 -4.96
CA ASP A 260 10.86 -22.99 -5.06
C ASP A 260 11.84 -23.07 -6.24
N GLY A 261 13.08 -23.47 -5.95
CA GLY A 261 14.15 -23.65 -6.95
C GLY A 261 14.64 -22.36 -7.61
N VAL A 262 14.20 -21.17 -7.14
CA VAL A 262 14.60 -19.88 -7.74
C VAL A 262 15.46 -19.07 -6.79
N ASN A 263 14.95 -18.78 -5.58
CA ASN A 263 15.59 -17.87 -4.62
C ASN A 263 15.68 -18.46 -3.20
N ASP A 264 15.41 -19.75 -3.02
CA ASP A 264 15.25 -20.41 -1.71
C ASP A 264 16.44 -21.32 -1.31
N THR A 265 17.58 -21.18 -1.97
CA THR A 265 18.79 -21.96 -1.68
C THR A 265 19.59 -21.38 -0.51
N GLU A 266 20.50 -22.19 0.05
CA GLU A 266 21.44 -21.75 1.09
C GLU A 266 22.30 -20.55 0.65
N TYR A 267 22.74 -20.52 -0.60
CA TYR A 267 23.45 -19.38 -1.18
C TYR A 267 22.65 -18.08 -1.04
N HIS A 268 21.38 -18.12 -1.42
CA HIS A 268 20.49 -16.94 -1.32
C HIS A 268 20.29 -16.53 0.13
N ALA A 269 20.12 -17.48 1.05
CA ALA A 269 19.96 -17.17 2.49
C ALA A 269 21.19 -16.46 3.05
N ARG A 270 22.40 -16.97 2.78
CA ARG A 270 23.65 -16.36 3.23
C ARG A 270 23.86 -14.96 2.66
N LEU A 271 23.59 -14.78 1.37
CA LEU A 271 23.74 -13.49 0.72
C LEU A 271 22.69 -12.48 1.24
N LEU A 272 21.44 -12.91 1.44
CA LEU A 272 20.38 -12.09 2.06
C LEU A 272 20.79 -11.68 3.49
N ALA A 273 21.32 -12.60 4.27
CA ALA A 273 21.82 -12.30 5.63
C ALA A 273 22.89 -11.20 5.60
N LYS A 274 23.85 -11.29 4.66
CA LYS A 274 24.87 -10.25 4.48
C LYS A 274 24.27 -8.88 4.19
N HIS A 275 23.28 -8.80 3.29
CA HIS A 275 22.61 -7.56 2.96
C HIS A 275 21.77 -7.01 4.11
N ALA A 276 21.00 -7.86 4.79
CA ALA A 276 20.16 -7.46 5.90
C ALA A 276 20.99 -6.88 7.07
N ARG A 277 22.11 -7.52 7.40
CA ARG A 277 23.03 -7.02 8.44
C ARG A 277 23.65 -5.67 8.06
N ALA A 278 23.98 -5.47 6.78
CA ALA A 278 24.61 -4.23 6.29
C ALA A 278 23.72 -2.99 6.45
N VAL A 279 22.40 -3.17 6.60
CA VAL A 279 21.42 -2.08 6.75
C VAL A 279 20.55 -2.23 8.00
N CYS A 280 20.90 -3.15 8.92
CA CYS A 280 20.11 -3.47 10.10
C CYS A 280 18.63 -3.80 9.76
N ALA A 281 18.40 -4.43 8.61
CA ALA A 281 17.05 -4.73 8.15
C ALA A 281 16.43 -5.90 8.91
N HIS A 282 15.11 -5.84 9.05
CA HIS A 282 14.28 -7.00 9.33
C HIS A 282 14.02 -7.75 8.02
N VAL A 283 13.91 -9.07 8.06
CA VAL A 283 13.52 -9.88 6.90
C VAL A 283 12.13 -10.47 7.12
N ASN A 284 11.22 -10.20 6.20
CA ASN A 284 9.88 -10.79 6.20
C ASN A 284 9.77 -11.80 5.05
N LEU A 285 9.81 -13.08 5.38
CA LEU A 285 9.66 -14.16 4.42
C LEU A 285 8.18 -14.36 4.09
N ILE A 286 7.86 -14.33 2.81
CA ILE A 286 6.50 -14.43 2.31
C ILE A 286 6.34 -15.77 1.60
N PRO A 287 5.55 -16.73 2.12
CA PRO A 287 5.16 -17.88 1.35
C PRO A 287 4.45 -17.44 0.05
N LEU A 288 4.98 -17.87 -1.09
CA LEU A 288 4.41 -17.46 -2.37
C LEU A 288 2.97 -17.95 -2.50
N ASN A 289 2.07 -17.06 -2.91
CA ASN A 289 0.71 -17.45 -3.27
C ASN A 289 0.66 -17.92 -4.72
N HIS A 290 -0.15 -18.94 -4.99
CA HIS A 290 -0.37 -19.42 -6.34
C HIS A 290 -1.11 -18.36 -7.17
N VAL A 291 -0.60 -18.09 -8.37
CA VAL A 291 -1.23 -17.25 -9.40
C VAL A 291 -1.38 -18.11 -10.65
N GLU A 292 -2.62 -18.31 -11.10
CA GLU A 292 -2.94 -19.24 -12.20
C GLU A 292 -2.12 -18.97 -13.48
N GLU A 293 -1.86 -17.69 -13.79
CA GLU A 293 -1.12 -17.28 -14.99
C GLU A 293 0.41 -17.30 -14.80
N ARG A 294 0.90 -17.77 -13.65
CA ARG A 294 2.33 -17.77 -13.31
C ARG A 294 2.80 -19.20 -12.97
N GLN A 295 3.99 -19.56 -13.44
CA GLN A 295 4.52 -20.92 -13.26
C GLN A 295 5.28 -21.13 -11.94
N PHE A 296 5.41 -20.09 -11.12
CA PHE A 296 6.16 -20.16 -9.87
C PHE A 296 5.42 -20.94 -8.79
N LYS A 297 6.18 -21.74 -8.03
CA LYS A 297 5.67 -22.53 -6.91
C LYS A 297 6.19 -21.99 -5.58
N PRO A 298 5.43 -22.12 -4.49
CA PRO A 298 5.93 -21.79 -3.16
C PRO A 298 7.05 -22.74 -2.75
N SER A 299 8.05 -22.20 -2.05
CA SER A 299 9.13 -23.01 -1.46
C SER A 299 8.58 -24.06 -0.49
N THR A 300 9.27 -25.17 -0.38
CA THR A 300 8.88 -26.25 0.54
C THR A 300 9.05 -25.84 2.00
N PRO A 301 8.28 -26.44 2.94
CA PRO A 301 8.47 -26.19 4.36
C PRO A 301 9.89 -26.49 4.86
N GLY A 302 10.57 -27.50 4.25
CA GLY A 302 11.95 -27.85 4.57
C GLY A 302 12.92 -26.75 4.16
N HIS A 303 12.85 -26.25 2.93
CA HIS A 303 13.67 -25.13 2.46
C HIS A 303 13.40 -23.86 3.29
N MET A 304 12.14 -23.55 3.58
CA MET A 304 11.78 -22.41 4.42
C MET A 304 12.44 -22.51 5.81
N LYS A 305 12.37 -23.67 6.46
CA LYS A 305 12.99 -23.89 7.78
C LYS A 305 14.51 -23.73 7.75
N ALA A 306 15.16 -24.30 6.74
CA ALA A 306 16.63 -24.19 6.56
C ALA A 306 17.04 -22.74 6.30
N PHE A 307 16.27 -22.02 5.47
CA PHE A 307 16.50 -20.62 5.13
C PHE A 307 16.39 -19.71 6.38
N ILE A 308 15.35 -19.90 7.19
CA ILE A 308 15.14 -19.19 8.46
C ILE A 308 16.34 -19.41 9.39
N LYS A 309 16.75 -20.68 9.57
CA LYS A 309 17.87 -21.01 10.44
C LYS A 309 19.15 -20.28 10.04
N ILE A 310 19.46 -20.19 8.75
CA ILE A 310 20.66 -19.48 8.25
C ILE A 310 20.59 -18.00 8.58
N LEU A 311 19.40 -17.37 8.43
CA LEU A 311 19.21 -15.96 8.78
C LEU A 311 19.35 -15.71 10.27
N GLU A 312 18.76 -16.56 11.11
CA GLU A 312 18.83 -16.48 12.59
C GLU A 312 20.27 -16.71 13.08
N ASP A 313 20.97 -17.74 12.58
CA ASP A 313 22.36 -18.03 12.90
C ASP A 313 23.30 -16.85 12.51
N ALA A 314 22.92 -16.07 11.51
CA ALA A 314 23.61 -14.84 11.11
C ALA A 314 23.20 -13.60 11.94
N GLY A 315 22.32 -13.72 12.93
CA GLY A 315 21.84 -12.63 13.77
C GLY A 315 20.84 -11.69 13.07
N VAL A 316 20.16 -12.15 12.03
CA VAL A 316 19.13 -11.39 11.32
C VAL A 316 17.76 -11.65 11.95
N ASN A 317 17.02 -10.58 12.28
CA ASN A 317 15.63 -10.70 12.70
C ASN A 317 14.77 -11.13 11.51
N VAL A 318 14.15 -12.30 11.61
CA VAL A 318 13.31 -12.87 10.55
C VAL A 318 11.91 -13.18 11.07
N THR A 319 10.91 -12.92 10.22
CA THR A 319 9.53 -13.38 10.43
C THR A 319 9.02 -14.06 9.17
N VAL A 320 8.06 -14.95 9.36
CA VAL A 320 7.30 -15.54 8.25
C VAL A 320 5.91 -14.90 8.25
N ARG A 321 5.53 -14.33 7.11
CA ARG A 321 4.21 -13.73 6.96
C ARG A 321 3.12 -14.79 7.12
N ARG A 322 2.18 -14.54 8.02
CA ARG A 322 1.02 -15.41 8.19
C ARG A 322 0.21 -15.45 6.90
N LYS A 323 -0.20 -16.64 6.51
CA LYS A 323 -1.16 -16.80 5.41
C LYS A 323 -2.57 -16.51 5.95
N LEU A 324 -3.07 -15.31 5.68
CA LEU A 324 -4.41 -14.89 6.04
C LEU A 324 -5.33 -14.96 4.82
N GLY A 325 -6.63 -15.19 5.06
CA GLY A 325 -7.62 -15.29 3.99
C GLY A 325 -7.33 -16.43 3.02
N GLY A 326 -6.92 -17.60 3.53
CA GLY A 326 -6.55 -18.74 2.69
C GLY A 326 -7.72 -19.35 1.90
N ASP A 327 -8.94 -19.06 2.31
CA ASP A 327 -10.21 -19.47 1.70
C ASP A 327 -10.86 -18.39 0.83
N VAL A 328 -10.25 -17.23 0.76
CA VAL A 328 -10.66 -16.12 -0.11
C VAL A 328 -9.49 -15.70 -1.00
N ASP A 329 -9.77 -14.96 -2.08
CA ASP A 329 -8.73 -14.47 -3.00
C ASP A 329 -7.90 -13.33 -2.37
N ALA A 330 -7.42 -13.51 -1.13
CA ALA A 330 -6.73 -12.47 -0.37
C ALA A 330 -5.38 -12.05 -0.96
N SER A 331 -4.84 -12.79 -1.93
CA SER A 331 -3.60 -12.39 -2.63
C SER A 331 -3.81 -11.22 -3.57
N CYS A 332 -2.80 -10.34 -3.65
CA CYS A 332 -2.87 -9.12 -4.45
C CYS A 332 -3.16 -9.37 -5.93
N GLY A 333 -4.07 -8.59 -6.51
CA GLY A 333 -4.40 -8.60 -7.94
C GLY A 333 -5.29 -9.74 -8.41
N GLN A 334 -5.57 -10.75 -7.60
CA GLN A 334 -6.33 -11.95 -8.05
C GLN A 334 -7.80 -11.66 -8.28
N LEU A 335 -8.47 -10.96 -7.38
CA LEU A 335 -9.91 -10.68 -7.48
C LEU A 335 -10.21 -9.73 -8.65
N ARG A 336 -9.41 -8.67 -8.80
CA ARG A 336 -9.50 -7.75 -9.95
C ARG A 336 -9.32 -8.51 -11.26
N ARG A 337 -8.37 -9.43 -11.30
CA ARG A 337 -8.08 -10.24 -12.50
C ARG A 337 -9.24 -11.16 -12.88
N LYS A 338 -9.87 -11.82 -11.90
CA LYS A 338 -11.05 -12.66 -12.15
C LYS A 338 -12.21 -11.85 -12.76
N MET A 339 -12.46 -10.65 -12.24
CA MET A 339 -13.49 -9.76 -12.79
C MET A 339 -13.18 -9.31 -14.22
N GLN A 340 -11.90 -9.07 -14.56
CA GLN A 340 -11.50 -8.70 -15.93
C GLN A 340 -11.68 -9.84 -16.93
N LYS A 341 -11.54 -11.11 -16.49
CA LYS A 341 -11.78 -12.29 -17.33
C LYS A 341 -13.27 -12.58 -17.57
N GLY A 342 -14.13 -12.11 -16.68
CA GLY A 342 -15.59 -12.29 -16.77
C GLY A 342 -16.32 -11.23 -17.60
N LYS A 343 -15.60 -10.20 -18.05
CA LYS A 343 -16.07 -9.20 -19.02
C LYS A 343 -15.51 -9.52 -20.40
#